data_37cffb30dbb4ed45e22934733bc50125
#
_entry.id   37cffb30dbb4ed45e22934733bc50125
#
_cell.length_a   1.000
_cell.length_b   1.000
_cell.length_c   1.000
_cell.angle_alpha   90.00
_cell.angle_beta   90.00
_cell.angle_gamma   90.00
#
_symmetry.space_group_name_H-M   'P 1'
#
loop_
_entity.id
_entity.type
_entity.pdbx_description
1 polymer ?
#
loop_
_entity_poly.entity_id
_entity_poly.type
_entity_poly.pdbx_seq_one_letter_code
_entity_poly.pdbx_strand_id
1 'polypeptide(L)'
;VKITADAKLPPGDYAVVLSGISKRMFRRRPEAAARAASERDRLKAVVAARSAARDQQQTVVAGFDVAGSEADSDGSQPSEPAASRPAAEKVLADLTAGLKAATEALARAEQRFQQRQKAAAAKQIDVPITLPPITVRVTPKPKPQ
;
A
#
# COMPACT_ATOMS: atom_id res chain seq x y z
N VAL A 1 3.85 11.42 41.08
CA VAL A 1 2.43 11.80 41.37
C VAL A 1 2.37 12.20 42.82
N LYS A 2 1.91 13.42 43.12
CA LYS A 2 1.72 13.89 44.49
C LYS A 2 0.24 13.67 44.82
N ILE A 3 -0.03 12.80 45.80
CA ILE A 3 -1.38 12.60 46.32
C ILE A 3 -1.52 13.47 47.57
N THR A 4 -2.46 14.39 47.57
CA THR A 4 -2.76 15.26 48.70
C THR A 4 -4.07 14.79 49.32
N ALA A 5 -4.04 14.35 50.58
CA ALA A 5 -5.25 13.99 51.29
C ALA A 5 -5.92 15.26 51.88
N ASP A 6 -7.26 15.32 51.90
CA ASP A 6 -7.98 16.36 52.59
C ASP A 6 -7.71 16.30 54.08
N ALA A 7 -7.47 17.45 54.73
CA ALA A 7 -7.22 17.53 56.17
C ALA A 7 -8.39 17.00 57.02
N LYS A 8 -9.58 16.83 56.45
CA LYS A 8 -10.77 16.27 57.10
C LYS A 8 -10.86 14.73 57.00
N LEU A 9 -9.94 14.07 56.31
CA LEU A 9 -9.99 12.62 56.21
C LEU A 9 -9.60 11.98 57.56
N PRO A 10 -10.45 11.12 58.15
CA PRO A 10 -10.12 10.44 59.37
C PRO A 10 -8.91 9.50 59.20
N PRO A 11 -8.14 9.21 60.24
CA PRO A 11 -7.08 8.24 60.18
C PRO A 11 -7.63 6.86 59.78
N GLY A 12 -6.95 6.18 58.84
CA GLY A 12 -7.37 4.87 58.37
C GLY A 12 -6.66 4.44 57.10
N ASP A 13 -6.98 3.24 56.60
CA ASP A 13 -6.48 2.69 55.36
C ASP A 13 -7.51 2.96 54.24
N TYR A 14 -7.07 3.60 53.18
CA TYR A 14 -7.90 3.98 52.06
C TYR A 14 -7.40 3.31 50.79
N ALA A 15 -8.32 2.73 50.02
CA ALA A 15 -8.04 2.24 48.67
C ALA A 15 -8.21 3.40 47.66
N VAL A 16 -7.12 3.79 47.04
CA VAL A 16 -7.11 4.85 46.00
C VAL A 16 -6.96 4.23 44.64
N VAL A 17 -7.92 4.50 43.77
CA VAL A 17 -7.87 4.10 42.36
C VAL A 17 -7.45 5.30 41.52
N LEU A 18 -6.33 5.17 40.82
CA LEU A 18 -5.87 6.19 39.89
C LEU A 18 -6.37 5.86 38.49
N SER A 19 -7.10 6.78 37.91
CA SER A 19 -7.53 6.70 36.51
C SER A 19 -6.94 7.85 35.70
N GLY A 20 -6.64 7.59 34.46
CA GLY A 20 -6.09 8.58 33.56
C GLY A 20 -6.37 8.26 32.10
N ILE A 21 -6.01 9.16 31.22
CA ILE A 21 -6.12 8.97 29.78
C ILE A 21 -4.71 8.99 29.19
N SER A 22 -4.36 7.91 28.46
CA SER A 22 -3.11 7.83 27.71
C SER A 22 -3.40 8.05 26.22
N LYS A 23 -2.66 8.96 25.61
CA LYS A 23 -2.74 9.17 24.16
C LYS A 23 -1.82 8.19 23.45
N ARG A 24 -2.39 7.33 22.62
CA ARG A 24 -1.65 6.32 21.85
C ARG A 24 -1.89 6.47 20.37
N MET A 25 -0.84 6.22 19.58
CA MET A 25 -0.94 6.15 18.12
C MET A 25 -1.39 4.75 17.72
N PHE A 26 -2.51 4.66 17.02
CA PHE A 26 -3.06 3.42 16.53
C PHE A 26 -3.08 3.40 15.00
N ARG A 27 -2.67 2.29 14.40
CA ARG A 27 -2.77 2.03 12.96
C ARG A 27 -3.71 0.86 12.72
N ARG A 28 -4.75 1.10 11.92
CA ARG A 28 -5.72 0.06 11.59
C ARG A 28 -5.25 -0.71 10.36
N ARG A 29 -5.02 -2.02 10.51
CA ARG A 29 -4.71 -2.96 9.42
C ARG A 29 -3.55 -2.52 8.51
N PRO A 30 -2.34 -2.27 9.03
CA PRO A 30 -1.20 -1.86 8.23
C PRO A 30 -0.82 -2.90 7.15
N GLU A 31 -1.04 -4.20 7.40
CA GLU A 31 -0.76 -5.26 6.44
C GLU A 31 -1.64 -5.15 5.17
N ALA A 32 -2.88 -4.64 5.29
CA ALA A 32 -3.75 -4.46 4.14
C ALA A 32 -3.22 -3.36 3.19
N ALA A 33 -2.57 -2.33 3.74
CA ALA A 33 -1.90 -1.31 2.94
C ALA A 33 -0.63 -1.86 2.28
N ALA A 34 0.16 -2.67 3.00
CA ALA A 34 1.36 -3.32 2.46
C ALA A 34 1.02 -4.28 1.31
N ARG A 35 -0.01 -5.11 1.46
CA ARG A 35 -0.49 -6.01 0.38
C ARG A 35 -0.94 -5.24 -0.85
N ALA A 36 -1.69 -4.15 -0.67
CA ALA A 36 -2.13 -3.31 -1.77
C ALA A 36 -0.96 -2.61 -2.48
N ALA A 37 0.11 -2.23 -1.75
CA ALA A 37 1.35 -1.72 -2.33
C ALA A 37 2.03 -2.77 -3.21
N SER A 38 2.20 -3.98 -2.70
CA SER A 38 2.83 -5.09 -3.46
C SER A 38 2.03 -5.45 -4.72
N GLU A 39 0.69 -5.48 -4.64
CA GLU A 39 -0.19 -5.71 -5.81
C GLU A 39 0.00 -4.62 -6.88
N ARG A 40 0.01 -3.35 -6.47
CA ARG A 40 0.27 -2.20 -7.36
C ARG A 40 1.63 -2.32 -8.05
N ASP A 41 2.69 -2.62 -7.28
CA ASP A 41 4.07 -2.69 -7.80
C ASP A 41 4.24 -3.86 -8.77
N ARG A 42 3.59 -5.00 -8.50
CA ARG A 42 3.50 -6.12 -9.45
C ARG A 42 2.82 -5.72 -10.76
N LEU A 43 1.70 -5.01 -10.68
CA LEU A 43 1.00 -4.56 -11.88
C LEU A 43 1.79 -3.51 -12.67
N LYS A 44 2.56 -2.63 -12.01
CA LYS A 44 3.50 -1.73 -12.68
C LYS A 44 4.54 -2.50 -13.51
N ALA A 45 5.11 -3.56 -12.95
CA ALA A 45 6.05 -4.40 -13.68
C ALA A 45 5.40 -5.10 -14.90
N VAL A 46 4.15 -5.57 -14.75
CA VAL A 46 3.39 -6.17 -15.87
C VAL A 46 3.12 -5.15 -16.97
N VAL A 47 2.73 -3.92 -16.63
CA VAL A 47 2.51 -2.85 -17.62
C VAL A 47 3.80 -2.54 -18.35
N ALA A 48 4.92 -2.38 -17.64
CA ALA A 48 6.24 -2.13 -18.26
C ALA A 48 6.66 -3.25 -19.22
N ALA A 49 6.51 -4.52 -18.81
CA ALA A 49 6.85 -5.66 -19.66
C ALA A 49 5.98 -5.72 -20.92
N ARG A 50 4.67 -5.47 -20.80
CA ARG A 50 3.75 -5.45 -21.96
C ARG A 50 4.00 -4.27 -22.89
N SER A 51 4.37 -3.10 -22.34
CA SER A 51 4.78 -1.95 -23.15
C SER A 51 6.02 -2.28 -23.97
N ALA A 52 7.06 -2.86 -23.37
CA ALA A 52 8.27 -3.26 -24.06
C ALA A 52 7.99 -4.30 -25.16
N ALA A 53 7.14 -5.29 -24.88
CA ALA A 53 6.76 -6.31 -25.87
C ALA A 53 6.00 -5.70 -27.05
N ARG A 54 5.08 -4.76 -26.79
CA ARG A 54 4.36 -4.03 -27.85
C ARG A 54 5.33 -3.21 -28.73
N ASP A 55 6.27 -2.49 -28.11
CA ASP A 55 7.22 -1.65 -28.80
C ASP A 55 8.16 -2.48 -29.68
N GLN A 56 8.61 -3.64 -29.20
CA GLN A 56 9.37 -4.60 -29.99
C GLN A 56 8.56 -5.12 -31.19
N GLN A 57 7.31 -5.52 -30.98
CA GLN A 57 6.45 -6.00 -32.06
C GLN A 57 6.13 -4.90 -33.08
N GLN A 58 5.99 -3.65 -32.63
CA GLN A 58 5.80 -2.50 -33.54
C GLN A 58 7.01 -2.29 -34.45
N THR A 59 8.23 -2.50 -33.95
CA THR A 59 9.47 -2.48 -34.75
C THR A 59 9.48 -3.59 -35.78
N VAL A 60 9.00 -4.79 -35.44
CA VAL A 60 8.87 -5.90 -36.37
C VAL A 60 7.89 -5.57 -37.50
N VAL A 61 6.71 -5.02 -37.18
CA VAL A 61 5.72 -4.61 -38.17
C VAL A 61 6.27 -3.52 -39.09
N ALA A 62 6.96 -2.52 -38.53
CA ALA A 62 7.60 -1.47 -39.30
C ALA A 62 8.68 -2.00 -40.25
N GLY A 63 9.39 -3.06 -39.88
CA GLY A 63 10.39 -3.74 -40.73
C GLY A 63 9.77 -4.30 -42.04
N PHE A 64 8.52 -4.76 -42.02
CA PHE A 64 7.83 -5.21 -43.22
C PHE A 64 7.53 -4.07 -44.25
N ASP A 65 7.37 -2.84 -43.77
CA ASP A 65 7.15 -1.68 -44.63
C ASP A 65 8.42 -1.28 -45.38
N VAL A 66 9.59 -1.43 -44.75
CA VAL A 66 10.90 -1.13 -45.37
C VAL A 66 11.28 -2.23 -46.38
N ALA A 67 11.10 -3.50 -46.02
CA ALA A 67 11.43 -4.63 -46.87
C ALA A 67 10.55 -4.68 -48.15
N GLY A 68 9.28 -4.25 -48.07
CA GLY A 68 8.38 -4.15 -49.21
C GLY A 68 8.75 -3.04 -50.20
N SER A 69 9.53 -2.03 -49.77
CA SER A 69 9.99 -0.92 -50.62
C SER A 69 11.23 -1.26 -51.46
N GLU A 70 12.01 -2.27 -51.04
CA GLU A 70 13.26 -2.66 -51.72
C GLU A 70 13.08 -3.87 -52.65
N ALA A 71 11.94 -4.55 -52.63
CA ALA A 71 11.71 -5.81 -53.37
C ALA A 71 11.51 -5.66 -54.87
N ASP A 72 11.63 -4.44 -55.44
CA ASP A 72 11.50 -4.21 -56.90
C ASP A 72 12.82 -4.40 -57.68
N SER A 73 13.91 -4.87 -57.05
CA SER A 73 15.23 -4.80 -57.68
C SER A 73 16.01 -6.11 -57.88
N ASP A 74 15.67 -7.25 -57.28
CA ASP A 74 16.43 -8.48 -57.65
C ASP A 74 15.71 -9.77 -57.22
N GLY A 75 15.60 -10.69 -58.13
CA GLY A 75 14.84 -11.96 -58.05
C GLY A 75 15.47 -13.06 -57.21
N SER A 76 15.94 -12.82 -56.00
CA SER A 76 16.42 -13.83 -55.09
C SER A 76 15.41 -14.10 -53.96
N GLN A 77 14.76 -15.26 -54.00
CA GLN A 77 13.87 -15.77 -52.94
C GLN A 77 14.58 -15.91 -51.60
N PRO A 78 14.14 -15.27 -50.53
CA PRO A 78 14.57 -15.64 -49.20
C PRO A 78 13.74 -16.82 -48.66
N SER A 79 14.42 -17.93 -48.40
CA SER A 79 13.87 -19.14 -47.76
C SER A 79 13.88 -18.99 -46.26
N GLU A 80 12.85 -18.39 -45.68
CA GLU A 80 12.47 -18.59 -44.27
C GLU A 80 10.98 -18.33 -44.14
N PRO A 81 10.24 -19.03 -43.21
CA PRO A 81 8.82 -18.78 -43.01
C PRO A 81 8.66 -17.40 -42.37
N ALA A 82 8.65 -16.38 -43.18
CA ALA A 82 8.37 -15.04 -42.77
C ALA A 82 6.99 -15.04 -42.09
N ALA A 83 6.94 -14.74 -40.80
CA ALA A 83 5.70 -14.40 -40.17
C ALA A 83 5.01 -13.40 -41.04
N SER A 84 3.86 -13.77 -41.64
CA SER A 84 3.19 -12.91 -42.59
C SER A 84 2.81 -11.60 -41.90
N ARG A 85 2.97 -10.47 -42.56
CA ARG A 85 2.60 -9.14 -42.05
C ARG A 85 1.25 -9.17 -41.28
N PRO A 86 0.15 -9.79 -41.81
CA PRO A 86 -1.11 -9.86 -41.09
C PRO A 86 -1.02 -10.62 -39.76
N ALA A 87 -0.12 -11.63 -39.62
CA ALA A 87 0.11 -12.31 -38.35
C ALA A 87 0.81 -11.40 -37.36
N ALA A 88 1.81 -10.63 -37.78
CA ALA A 88 2.51 -9.67 -36.95
C ALA A 88 1.60 -8.52 -36.50
N GLU A 89 0.74 -8.01 -37.35
CA GLU A 89 -0.28 -6.99 -37.03
C GLU A 89 -1.29 -7.51 -35.99
N LYS A 90 -1.73 -8.77 -36.14
CA LYS A 90 -2.61 -9.41 -35.14
C LYS A 90 -1.98 -9.50 -33.77
N VAL A 91 -0.71 -9.92 -33.69
CA VAL A 91 0.04 -9.98 -32.44
C VAL A 91 0.15 -8.58 -31.83
N LEU A 92 0.41 -7.54 -32.62
CA LEU A 92 0.47 -6.17 -32.15
C LEU A 92 -0.88 -5.68 -31.59
N ALA A 93 -1.98 -6.03 -32.24
CA ALA A 93 -3.33 -5.72 -31.76
C ALA A 93 -3.62 -6.40 -30.40
N ASP A 94 -3.28 -7.69 -30.28
CA ASP A 94 -3.46 -8.47 -29.05
C ASP A 94 -2.62 -7.89 -27.90
N LEU A 95 -1.36 -7.52 -28.17
CA LEU A 95 -0.47 -6.88 -27.20
C LEU A 95 -1.01 -5.51 -26.75
N THR A 96 -1.54 -4.73 -27.69
CA THR A 96 -2.14 -3.41 -27.41
C THR A 96 -3.38 -3.54 -26.52
N ALA A 97 -4.27 -4.49 -26.84
CA ALA A 97 -5.43 -4.79 -26.00
C ALA A 97 -5.03 -5.26 -24.60
N GLY A 98 -4.03 -6.14 -24.54
CA GLY A 98 -3.47 -6.63 -23.28
C GLY A 98 -2.81 -5.53 -22.43
N LEU A 99 -2.14 -4.56 -23.07
CA LEU A 99 -1.57 -3.39 -22.38
C LEU A 99 -2.67 -2.49 -21.81
N LYS A 100 -3.73 -2.23 -22.59
CA LYS A 100 -4.88 -1.45 -22.11
C LYS A 100 -5.53 -2.09 -20.89
N ALA A 101 -5.78 -3.39 -20.91
CA ALA A 101 -6.34 -4.11 -19.77
C ALA A 101 -5.42 -4.06 -18.54
N ALA A 102 -4.10 -4.14 -18.74
CA ALA A 102 -3.13 -4.06 -17.65
C ALA A 102 -3.08 -2.64 -17.04
N THR A 103 -3.15 -1.59 -17.85
CA THR A 103 -3.20 -0.20 -17.35
C THR A 103 -4.47 0.10 -16.58
N GLU A 104 -5.62 -0.41 -17.00
CA GLU A 104 -6.87 -0.29 -16.24
C GLU A 104 -6.82 -1.05 -14.92
N ALA A 105 -6.20 -2.25 -14.90
CA ALA A 105 -6.00 -3.00 -13.68
C ALA A 105 -5.06 -2.26 -12.70
N LEU A 106 -4.00 -1.64 -13.21
CA LEU A 106 -3.09 -0.81 -12.42
C LEU A 106 -3.82 0.40 -11.81
N ALA A 107 -4.63 1.12 -12.59
CA ALA A 107 -5.39 2.26 -12.08
C ALA A 107 -6.32 1.86 -10.93
N ARG A 108 -7.00 0.71 -11.04
CA ARG A 108 -7.83 0.17 -9.95
C ARG A 108 -7.00 -0.23 -8.73
N ALA A 109 -5.82 -0.80 -8.91
CA ALA A 109 -4.92 -1.15 -7.82
C ALA A 109 -4.37 0.09 -7.10
N GLU A 110 -4.05 1.16 -7.83
CA GLU A 110 -3.63 2.44 -7.25
C GLU A 110 -4.73 3.08 -6.40
N GLN A 111 -5.97 3.08 -6.87
CA GLN A 111 -7.10 3.55 -6.07
C GLN A 111 -7.28 2.75 -4.78
N ARG A 112 -7.21 1.41 -4.86
CA ARG A 112 -7.26 0.54 -3.68
C ARG A 112 -6.11 0.81 -2.71
N PHE A 113 -4.90 0.98 -3.23
CA PHE A 113 -3.74 1.31 -2.41
C PHE A 113 -3.95 2.64 -1.66
N GLN A 114 -4.37 3.70 -2.34
CA GLN A 114 -4.62 5.00 -1.70
C GLN A 114 -5.70 4.91 -0.62
N GLN A 115 -6.79 4.18 -0.88
CA GLN A 115 -7.85 3.96 0.12
C GLN A 115 -7.33 3.20 1.34
N ARG A 116 -6.55 2.13 1.14
CA ARG A 116 -5.95 1.34 2.22
C ARG A 116 -4.90 2.14 3.00
N GLN A 117 -4.10 2.94 2.32
CA GLN A 117 -3.12 3.83 2.94
C GLN A 117 -3.80 4.88 3.84
N LYS A 118 -4.86 5.54 3.34
CA LYS A 118 -5.66 6.47 4.15
C LYS A 118 -6.30 5.78 5.35
N ALA A 119 -6.83 4.57 5.17
CA ALA A 119 -7.43 3.80 6.25
C ALA A 119 -6.42 3.30 7.29
N ALA A 120 -5.17 3.04 6.87
CA ALA A 120 -4.07 2.61 7.73
C ALA A 120 -3.28 3.78 8.33
N ALA A 121 -3.63 5.04 8.01
CA ALA A 121 -2.99 6.20 8.59
C ALA A 121 -3.10 6.17 10.12
N ALA A 122 -2.00 6.51 10.79
CA ALA A 122 -1.96 6.53 12.23
C ALA A 122 -2.95 7.57 12.77
N LYS A 123 -3.80 7.15 13.70
CA LYS A 123 -4.73 8.02 14.43
C LYS A 123 -4.38 8.02 15.89
N GLN A 124 -4.41 9.18 16.52
CA GLN A 124 -4.31 9.29 17.96
C GLN A 124 -5.64 8.87 18.58
N ILE A 125 -5.58 7.96 19.52
CA ILE A 125 -6.72 7.50 20.31
C ILE A 125 -6.45 7.71 21.78
N ASP A 126 -7.48 8.02 22.52
CA ASP A 126 -7.45 8.14 23.96
C ASP A 126 -7.77 6.75 24.55
N VAL A 127 -6.83 6.20 25.31
CA VAL A 127 -6.98 4.92 25.97
C VAL A 127 -7.14 5.17 27.46
N PRO A 128 -8.28 4.85 28.05
CA PRO A 128 -8.44 4.94 29.51
C PRO A 128 -7.53 3.92 30.18
N ILE A 129 -6.78 4.39 31.17
CA ILE A 129 -5.91 3.56 32.01
C ILE A 129 -6.43 3.63 33.43
N THR A 130 -6.69 2.48 34.03
CA THR A 130 -7.00 2.36 35.44
C THR A 130 -5.91 1.53 36.10
N LEU A 131 -5.24 2.09 37.06
CA LEU A 131 -4.25 1.36 37.83
C LEU A 131 -4.95 0.54 38.92
N PRO A 132 -4.32 -0.58 39.35
CA PRO A 132 -4.83 -1.33 40.48
C PRO A 132 -4.89 -0.44 41.73
N PRO A 133 -5.84 -0.68 42.63
CA PRO A 133 -6.01 0.12 43.85
C PRO A 133 -4.73 0.09 44.71
N ILE A 134 -4.32 1.25 45.15
CA ILE A 134 -3.18 1.44 46.05
C ILE A 134 -3.74 1.73 47.43
N THR A 135 -3.29 0.97 48.46
CA THR A 135 -3.67 1.26 49.84
C THR A 135 -2.81 2.41 50.38
N VAL A 136 -3.46 3.48 50.78
CA VAL A 136 -2.82 4.64 51.40
C VAL A 136 -3.25 4.70 52.86
N ARG A 137 -2.29 4.66 53.78
CA ARG A 137 -2.54 4.81 55.21
C ARG A 137 -2.43 6.27 55.64
N VAL A 138 -3.51 6.81 56.15
CA VAL A 138 -3.53 8.16 56.74
C VAL A 138 -3.30 8.08 58.20
N THR A 139 -2.15 8.64 58.67
CA THR A 139 -1.80 8.72 60.09
C THR A 139 -2.15 10.07 60.68
N PRO A 140 -2.61 10.15 61.94
CA PRO A 140 -2.91 11.42 62.58
C PRO A 140 -1.63 12.26 62.69
N LYS A 141 -1.78 13.58 62.53
CA LYS A 141 -0.70 14.54 62.72
C LYS A 141 -0.23 14.48 64.22
N PRO A 142 1.05 14.33 64.49
CA PRO A 142 1.53 14.36 65.86
C PRO A 142 1.13 15.70 66.53
N LYS A 143 0.58 15.65 67.72
CA LYS A 143 0.30 16.85 68.49
C LYS A 143 1.62 17.56 68.81
N PRO A 144 1.73 18.89 68.59
CA PRO A 144 2.90 19.64 69.05
C PRO A 144 2.98 19.53 70.57
N GLN A 145 4.16 19.13 71.08
CA GLN A 145 4.48 19.16 72.51
C GLN A 145 4.70 20.58 72.95
#